data_a10720d86e056cb1fa6f54ede10bfd52
#
_entry.id   a10720d86e056cb1fa6f54ede10bfd52
#
_cell.length_a   1.000
_cell.length_b   1.000
_cell.length_c   1.000
_cell.angle_alpha   90.00
_cell.angle_beta   90.00
_cell.angle_gamma   90.00
#
_symmetry.space_group_name_H-M   'P 1'
#
loop_
_entity.id
_entity.type
_entity.pdbx_description
1 polymer ?
#
loop_
_entity_poly.entity_id
_entity_poly.type
_entity_poly.pdbx_seq_one_letter_code
_entity_poly.pdbx_strand_id
1 'polypeptide(L)'
;MLTVNETLRMQALNPTLWRTCKMLTGQTRLRLLRLLVACPEECVSALGKRVGIKPSAASQELRRIQSRGLLRADRHGVHLIYRPAADPQVASAAPLLKAIQSACAVFPPERDGDMAVIAAGLSHERRIQIVRALLGGSLAMSDLQSAVRIPYHPFHAHLATLLDSGFVTRSQNRLQFAVPDHPLAKALVKLLRQGVAR
;
A
#
# COMPACT_ATOMS: atom_id res chain seq x y z
N MET A 1 -8.28 29.36 -10.63
CA MET A 1 -8.02 29.32 -9.16
C MET A 1 -9.13 28.49 -8.53
N LEU A 2 -8.82 27.32 -8.00
CA LEU A 2 -9.78 26.48 -7.28
C LEU A 2 -10.14 27.18 -5.95
N THR A 3 -11.40 27.14 -5.59
CA THR A 3 -11.84 27.76 -4.31
C THR A 3 -11.33 26.95 -3.12
N VAL A 4 -11.18 27.60 -1.94
CA VAL A 4 -10.74 26.96 -0.68
C VAL A 4 -11.62 25.74 -0.34
N ASN A 5 -12.90 25.78 -0.69
CA ASN A 5 -13.85 24.67 -0.48
C ASN A 5 -13.59 23.47 -1.40
N GLU A 6 -13.11 23.68 -2.63
CA GLU A 6 -12.73 22.60 -3.55
C GLU A 6 -11.42 21.94 -3.12
N THR A 7 -10.46 22.72 -2.62
CA THR A 7 -9.21 22.20 -2.06
C THR A 7 -9.47 21.36 -0.79
N LEU A 8 -10.38 21.77 0.07
CA LEU A 8 -10.79 21.01 1.26
C LEU A 8 -11.56 19.72 0.89
N ARG A 9 -12.42 19.75 -0.13
CA ARG A 9 -13.11 18.56 -0.66
C ARG A 9 -12.11 17.57 -1.30
N MET A 10 -11.12 18.06 -2.02
CA MET A 10 -10.06 17.22 -2.59
C MET A 10 -9.20 16.53 -1.50
N GLN A 11 -8.92 17.21 -0.39
CA GLN A 11 -8.20 16.62 0.76
C GLN A 11 -9.03 15.56 1.50
N ALA A 12 -10.36 15.70 1.57
CA ALA A 12 -11.26 14.76 2.25
C ALA A 12 -11.42 13.42 1.50
N LEU A 13 -11.17 13.37 0.20
CA LEU A 13 -11.28 12.16 -0.63
C LEU A 13 -9.95 11.40 -0.77
N ASN A 14 -8.85 11.94 -0.26
CA ASN A 14 -7.54 11.32 -0.42
C ASN A 14 -7.41 10.11 0.53
N PRO A 15 -7.29 8.88 0.01
CA PRO A 15 -7.18 7.69 0.85
C PRO A 15 -5.90 7.75 1.67
N THR A 16 -6.02 7.53 2.98
CA THR A 16 -4.85 7.50 3.86
C THR A 16 -3.87 6.39 3.45
N LEU A 17 -2.58 6.62 3.62
CA LEU A 17 -1.54 5.66 3.23
C LEU A 17 -1.76 4.28 3.83
N TRP A 18 -2.10 4.19 5.13
CA TRP A 18 -2.32 2.90 5.79
C TRP A 18 -3.50 2.10 5.20
N ARG A 19 -4.56 2.79 4.74
CA ARG A 19 -5.69 2.13 4.07
C ARG A 19 -5.31 1.60 2.70
N THR A 20 -4.46 2.32 1.96
CA THR A 20 -3.91 1.84 0.69
C THR A 20 -2.99 0.65 0.93
N CYS A 21 -2.11 0.71 1.92
CA CYS A 21 -1.31 -0.44 2.33
C CYS A 21 -2.19 -1.63 2.72
N LYS A 22 -3.26 -1.42 3.51
CA LYS A 22 -4.20 -2.48 3.87
C LYS A 22 -4.88 -3.11 2.65
N MET A 23 -5.17 -2.35 1.61
CA MET A 23 -5.66 -2.89 0.35
C MET A 23 -4.60 -3.78 -0.32
N LEU A 24 -3.33 -3.37 -0.32
CA LEU A 24 -2.22 -4.12 -0.92
C LEU A 24 -1.81 -5.40 -0.15
N THR A 25 -2.30 -5.65 1.06
CA THR A 25 -2.05 -6.93 1.75
C THR A 25 -2.81 -8.12 1.14
N GLY A 26 -3.77 -7.90 0.27
CA GLY A 26 -4.59 -8.95 -0.32
C GLY A 26 -3.91 -9.60 -1.53
N GLN A 27 -3.55 -10.87 -1.42
CA GLN A 27 -2.88 -11.60 -2.51
C GLN A 27 -3.68 -11.61 -3.82
N THR A 28 -5.00 -11.79 -3.75
CA THR A 28 -5.88 -11.76 -4.92
C THR A 28 -5.77 -10.40 -5.64
N ARG A 29 -5.73 -9.29 -4.90
CA ARG A 29 -5.58 -7.94 -5.46
C ARG A 29 -4.22 -7.73 -6.11
N LEU A 30 -3.16 -8.26 -5.51
CA LEU A 30 -1.83 -8.19 -6.10
C LEU A 30 -1.75 -8.99 -7.39
N ARG A 31 -2.33 -10.21 -7.43
CA ARG A 31 -2.42 -11.00 -8.66
C ARG A 31 -3.21 -10.29 -9.76
N LEU A 32 -4.36 -9.67 -9.42
CA LEU A 32 -5.13 -8.87 -10.38
C LEU A 32 -4.34 -7.66 -10.89
N LEU A 33 -3.63 -6.94 -10.00
CA LEU A 33 -2.76 -5.83 -10.39
C LEU A 33 -1.64 -6.30 -11.32
N ARG A 34 -0.96 -7.40 -11.01
CA ARG A 34 0.09 -7.97 -11.87
C ARG A 34 -0.45 -8.33 -13.25
N LEU A 35 -1.61 -8.98 -13.32
CA LEU A 35 -2.23 -9.33 -14.59
C LEU A 35 -2.53 -8.08 -15.42
N LEU A 36 -3.09 -7.05 -14.81
CA LEU A 36 -3.38 -5.78 -15.49
C LEU A 36 -2.11 -5.03 -15.90
N VAL A 37 -1.02 -5.13 -15.13
CA VAL A 37 0.27 -4.54 -15.52
C VAL A 37 0.84 -5.26 -16.74
N ALA A 38 0.70 -6.60 -16.81
CA ALA A 38 1.20 -7.40 -17.93
C ALA A 38 0.29 -7.31 -19.17
N CYS A 39 -1.04 -7.32 -18.98
CA CYS A 39 -2.05 -7.30 -20.04
C CYS A 39 -3.10 -6.24 -19.67
N PRO A 40 -2.86 -4.97 -20.01
CA PRO A 40 -3.86 -3.91 -19.86
C PRO A 40 -5.12 -4.23 -20.69
N GLU A 41 -6.28 -3.75 -20.20
CA GLU A 41 -7.55 -3.82 -20.94
C GLU A 41 -8.22 -5.21 -21.01
N GLU A 42 -7.83 -6.15 -20.16
CA GLU A 42 -8.60 -7.37 -20.00
C GLU A 42 -9.97 -7.13 -19.32
N CYS A 43 -11.00 -7.83 -19.77
CA CYS A 43 -12.31 -7.76 -19.13
C CYS A 43 -12.34 -8.46 -17.77
N VAL A 44 -13.26 -8.02 -16.90
CA VAL A 44 -13.37 -8.52 -15.52
C VAL A 44 -13.54 -10.04 -15.45
N SER A 45 -14.29 -10.63 -16.37
CA SER A 45 -14.53 -12.09 -16.42
C SER A 45 -13.26 -12.87 -16.75
N ALA A 46 -12.45 -12.37 -17.69
CA ALA A 46 -11.17 -12.99 -18.05
C ALA A 46 -10.18 -12.91 -16.87
N LEU A 47 -10.05 -11.74 -16.24
CA LEU A 47 -9.23 -11.54 -15.04
C LEU A 47 -9.66 -12.48 -13.91
N GLY A 48 -10.96 -12.58 -13.64
CA GLY A 48 -11.50 -13.49 -12.63
C GLY A 48 -11.13 -14.95 -12.90
N LYS A 49 -11.28 -15.41 -14.14
CA LYS A 49 -10.91 -16.77 -14.57
C LYS A 49 -9.41 -17.04 -14.34
N ARG A 50 -8.54 -16.09 -14.70
CA ARG A 50 -7.07 -16.24 -14.54
C ARG A 50 -6.63 -16.31 -13.09
N VAL A 51 -7.35 -15.61 -12.18
CA VAL A 51 -7.05 -15.61 -10.74
C VAL A 51 -7.79 -16.72 -9.99
N GLY A 52 -8.74 -17.40 -10.65
CA GLY A 52 -9.52 -18.48 -10.05
C GLY A 52 -10.66 -18.00 -9.14
N ILE A 53 -11.26 -16.84 -9.44
CA ILE A 53 -12.39 -16.29 -8.69
C ILE A 53 -13.57 -15.96 -9.59
N LYS A 54 -14.77 -15.88 -8.98
CA LYS A 54 -15.99 -15.50 -9.70
C LYS A 54 -15.89 -14.06 -10.24
N PRO A 55 -16.51 -13.74 -11.40
CA PRO A 55 -16.48 -12.39 -11.97
C PRO A 55 -16.99 -11.29 -11.00
N SER A 56 -18.00 -11.61 -10.19
CA SER A 56 -18.51 -10.70 -9.17
C SER A 56 -17.47 -10.36 -8.10
N ALA A 57 -16.70 -11.36 -7.63
CA ALA A 57 -15.61 -11.16 -6.69
C ALA A 57 -14.46 -10.37 -7.34
N ALA A 58 -14.09 -10.69 -8.59
CA ALA A 58 -13.08 -9.93 -9.34
C ALA A 58 -13.48 -8.45 -9.46
N SER A 59 -14.74 -8.17 -9.81
CA SER A 59 -15.27 -6.80 -9.89
C SER A 59 -15.16 -6.06 -8.55
N GLN A 60 -15.45 -6.72 -7.43
CA GLN A 60 -15.33 -6.11 -6.11
C GLN A 60 -13.87 -5.79 -5.75
N GLU A 61 -12.95 -6.73 -6.02
CA GLU A 61 -11.53 -6.49 -5.75
C GLU A 61 -10.94 -5.39 -6.64
N LEU A 62 -11.32 -5.34 -7.92
CA LEU A 62 -10.90 -4.27 -8.84
C LEU A 62 -11.44 -2.89 -8.41
N ARG A 63 -12.70 -2.80 -7.95
CA ARG A 63 -13.25 -1.56 -7.38
C ARG A 63 -12.50 -1.12 -6.13
N ARG A 64 -12.06 -2.05 -5.27
CA ARG A 64 -11.23 -1.73 -4.10
C ARG A 64 -9.88 -1.14 -4.50
N ILE A 65 -9.25 -1.66 -5.56
CA ILE A 65 -7.99 -1.12 -6.09
C ILE A 65 -8.24 0.26 -6.73
N GLN A 66 -9.30 0.39 -7.52
CA GLN A 66 -9.72 1.65 -8.13
C GLN A 66 -9.98 2.74 -7.08
N SER A 67 -10.65 2.40 -5.95
CA SER A 67 -10.91 3.36 -4.87
C SER A 67 -9.65 3.89 -4.18
N ARG A 68 -8.47 3.34 -4.49
CA ARG A 68 -7.15 3.83 -4.05
C ARG A 68 -6.41 4.59 -5.15
N GLY A 69 -7.09 4.83 -6.28
CA GLY A 69 -6.55 5.58 -7.40
C GLY A 69 -5.51 4.83 -8.25
N LEU A 70 -5.40 3.50 -8.10
CA LEU A 70 -4.39 2.70 -8.84
C LEU A 70 -4.92 2.16 -10.16
N LEU A 71 -6.23 2.17 -10.37
CA LEU A 71 -6.88 1.75 -11.61
C LEU A 71 -7.88 2.81 -12.06
N ARG A 72 -8.03 2.92 -13.37
CA ARG A 72 -9.17 3.55 -14.02
C ARG A 72 -10.04 2.49 -14.69
N ALA A 73 -11.34 2.77 -14.77
CA ALA A 73 -12.30 1.89 -15.42
C ALA A 73 -13.00 2.68 -16.53
N ASP A 74 -12.99 2.11 -17.71
CA ASP A 74 -13.67 2.65 -18.88
C ASP A 74 -14.75 1.66 -19.34
N ARG A 75 -15.88 2.16 -19.80
CA ARG A 75 -16.97 1.31 -20.31
C ARG A 75 -16.86 1.17 -21.82
N HIS A 76 -16.75 -0.07 -22.28
CA HIS A 76 -16.76 -0.43 -23.69
C HIS A 76 -18.02 -1.28 -23.97
N GLY A 77 -19.09 -0.65 -24.43
CA GLY A 77 -20.39 -1.30 -24.58
C GLY A 77 -20.92 -1.81 -23.26
N VAL A 78 -21.15 -3.13 -23.16
CA VAL A 78 -21.60 -3.81 -21.93
C VAL A 78 -20.48 -4.19 -20.98
N HIS A 79 -19.22 -4.07 -21.40
CA HIS A 79 -18.06 -4.47 -20.62
C HIS A 79 -17.43 -3.31 -19.89
N LEU A 80 -17.05 -3.56 -18.62
CA LEU A 80 -16.22 -2.67 -17.84
C LEU A 80 -14.76 -3.17 -17.94
N ILE A 81 -13.89 -2.31 -18.43
CA ILE A 81 -12.47 -2.61 -18.63
C ILE A 81 -11.67 -1.78 -17.64
N TYR A 82 -10.77 -2.45 -16.91
CA TYR A 82 -9.86 -1.80 -15.97
C TYR A 82 -8.46 -1.71 -16.56
N ARG A 83 -7.82 -0.55 -16.35
CA ARG A 83 -6.42 -0.33 -16.73
C ARG A 83 -5.60 0.26 -15.57
N PRO A 84 -4.31 -0.09 -15.47
CA PRO A 84 -3.40 0.55 -14.51
C PRO A 84 -3.19 2.01 -14.89
N ALA A 85 -3.83 2.90 -14.18
CA ALA A 85 -3.70 4.34 -14.37
C ALA A 85 -3.90 5.04 -13.03
N ALA A 86 -2.93 5.89 -12.68
CA ALA A 86 -3.00 6.64 -11.44
C ALA A 86 -4.08 7.73 -11.53
N ASP A 87 -4.88 7.84 -10.47
CA ASP A 87 -5.79 8.97 -10.32
C ASP A 87 -5.00 10.20 -9.87
N PRO A 88 -4.98 11.30 -10.65
CA PRO A 88 -4.24 12.51 -10.30
C PRO A 88 -4.76 13.20 -9.02
N GLN A 89 -6.00 12.91 -8.61
CA GLN A 89 -6.56 13.41 -7.36
C GLN A 89 -6.03 12.67 -6.12
N VAL A 90 -5.36 11.52 -6.31
CA VAL A 90 -4.80 10.70 -5.23
C VAL A 90 -3.27 10.82 -5.24
N ALA A 91 -2.72 11.68 -4.40
CA ALA A 91 -1.28 11.99 -4.38
C ALA A 91 -0.38 10.75 -4.25
N SER A 92 -0.84 9.69 -3.57
CA SER A 92 -0.09 8.44 -3.41
C SER A 92 -0.19 7.50 -4.62
N ALA A 93 -1.13 7.71 -5.55
CA ALA A 93 -1.43 6.74 -6.59
C ALA A 93 -0.29 6.57 -7.60
N ALA A 94 0.21 7.66 -8.17
CA ALA A 94 1.25 7.61 -9.19
C ALA A 94 2.57 6.97 -8.68
N PRO A 95 3.13 7.37 -7.52
CA PRO A 95 4.34 6.74 -7.00
C PRO A 95 4.14 5.28 -6.61
N LEU A 96 2.96 4.90 -6.09
CA LEU A 96 2.67 3.50 -5.75
C LEU A 96 2.46 2.65 -6.98
N LEU A 97 1.72 3.12 -7.98
CA LEU A 97 1.52 2.38 -9.23
C LEU A 97 2.87 2.13 -9.94
N LYS A 98 3.72 3.15 -10.04
CA LYS A 98 5.07 3.01 -10.60
C LYS A 98 5.90 1.98 -9.83
N ALA A 99 5.84 1.99 -8.50
CA ALA A 99 6.57 1.03 -7.67
C ALA A 99 6.06 -0.40 -7.84
N ILE A 100 4.73 -0.60 -7.97
CA ILE A 100 4.12 -1.91 -8.24
C ILE A 100 4.54 -2.40 -9.64
N GLN A 101 4.50 -1.55 -10.66
CA GLN A 101 4.97 -1.88 -12.01
C GLN A 101 6.44 -2.28 -12.01
N SER A 102 7.29 -1.52 -11.30
CA SER A 102 8.71 -1.85 -11.16
C SER A 102 8.93 -3.19 -10.43
N ALA A 103 8.16 -3.46 -9.38
CA ALA A 103 8.23 -4.73 -8.68
C ALA A 103 7.79 -5.91 -9.58
N CYS A 104 6.71 -5.73 -10.34
CA CYS A 104 6.24 -6.74 -11.30
C CYS A 104 7.26 -7.03 -12.42
N ALA A 105 8.05 -6.04 -12.82
CA ALA A 105 9.09 -6.20 -13.84
C ALA A 105 10.34 -6.91 -13.30
N VAL A 106 10.69 -6.69 -12.02
CA VAL A 106 11.92 -7.22 -11.42
C VAL A 106 11.71 -8.59 -10.78
N PHE A 107 10.53 -8.82 -10.18
CA PHE A 107 10.25 -10.02 -9.40
C PHE A 107 9.21 -10.91 -10.09
N PRO A 108 9.39 -12.24 -10.06
CA PRO A 108 8.43 -13.18 -10.60
C PRO A 108 7.14 -13.23 -9.75
N PRO A 109 6.03 -13.78 -10.29
CA PRO A 109 4.72 -13.83 -9.61
C PRO A 109 4.73 -14.52 -8.24
N GLU A 110 5.61 -15.49 -8.03
CA GLU A 110 5.78 -16.23 -6.77
C GLU A 110 6.21 -15.30 -5.63
N ARG A 111 6.84 -14.18 -5.96
CA ARG A 111 7.28 -13.15 -5.02
C ARG A 111 6.26 -12.02 -4.77
N ASP A 112 5.05 -12.13 -5.29
CA ASP A 112 3.99 -11.14 -5.00
C ASP A 112 3.65 -11.08 -3.50
N GLY A 113 3.88 -12.17 -2.77
CA GLY A 113 3.78 -12.21 -1.32
C GLY A 113 4.67 -11.19 -0.60
N ASP A 114 5.84 -10.87 -1.16
CA ASP A 114 6.75 -9.87 -0.59
C ASP A 114 6.08 -8.49 -0.54
N MET A 115 5.35 -8.11 -1.60
CA MET A 115 4.58 -6.86 -1.62
C MET A 115 3.50 -6.84 -0.53
N ALA A 116 2.84 -7.99 -0.28
CA ALA A 116 1.84 -8.09 0.77
C ALA A 116 2.45 -7.91 2.17
N VAL A 117 3.60 -8.53 2.43
CA VAL A 117 4.33 -8.42 3.69
C VAL A 117 4.80 -6.98 3.92
N ILE A 118 5.40 -6.35 2.90
CA ILE A 118 5.84 -4.95 2.95
C ILE A 118 4.64 -4.02 3.21
N ALA A 119 3.55 -4.21 2.47
CA ALA A 119 2.34 -3.41 2.68
C ALA A 119 1.75 -3.61 4.08
N ALA A 120 1.81 -4.83 4.64
CA ALA A 120 1.36 -5.11 6.00
C ALA A 120 2.10 -4.23 7.02
N GLY A 121 3.39 -3.98 6.85
CA GLY A 121 4.18 -3.12 7.73
C GLY A 121 3.56 -1.73 7.96
N LEU A 122 3.00 -1.11 6.93
CA LEU A 122 2.39 0.23 7.03
C LEU A 122 0.86 0.22 6.92
N SER A 123 0.19 -0.93 7.05
CA SER A 123 -1.26 -1.06 6.90
C SER A 123 -2.08 -0.73 8.15
N HIS A 124 -1.50 0.00 9.11
CA HIS A 124 -2.17 0.43 10.34
C HIS A 124 -1.57 1.75 10.84
N GLU A 125 -2.39 2.67 11.34
CA GLU A 125 -1.96 3.98 11.86
C GLU A 125 -0.88 3.86 12.95
N ARG A 126 -1.05 2.95 13.91
CA ARG A 126 -0.09 2.72 15.00
C ARG A 126 1.27 2.26 14.48
N ARG A 127 1.32 1.46 13.40
CA ARG A 127 2.60 1.07 12.79
C ARG A 127 3.29 2.25 12.12
N ILE A 128 2.53 3.12 11.45
CA ILE A 128 3.07 4.38 10.92
C ILE A 128 3.59 5.28 12.04
N GLN A 129 2.88 5.35 13.18
CA GLN A 129 3.31 6.10 14.36
C GLN A 129 4.64 5.57 14.93
N ILE A 130 4.78 4.24 15.06
CA ILE A 130 6.03 3.59 15.50
C ILE A 130 7.18 3.92 14.54
N VAL A 131 6.96 3.77 13.22
CA VAL A 131 7.99 4.08 12.21
C VAL A 131 8.40 5.55 12.29
N ARG A 132 7.44 6.48 12.42
CA ARG A 132 7.73 7.92 12.56
C ARG A 132 8.59 8.22 13.78
N ALA A 133 8.33 7.58 14.92
CA ALA A 133 9.15 7.75 16.11
C ALA A 133 10.61 7.30 15.89
N LEU A 134 10.82 6.28 15.04
CA LEU A 134 12.15 5.75 14.71
C LEU A 134 12.87 6.52 13.59
N LEU A 135 12.19 7.42 12.87
CA LEU A 135 12.83 8.26 11.85
C LEU A 135 13.88 9.23 12.45
N GLY A 136 13.73 9.59 13.72
CA GLY A 136 14.67 10.44 14.46
C GLY A 136 15.91 9.73 14.99
N GLY A 137 15.97 8.40 14.88
CA GLY A 137 17.08 7.58 15.37
C GLY A 137 16.64 6.28 16.04
N SER A 138 17.61 5.47 16.45
CA SER A 138 17.34 4.22 17.16
C SER A 138 16.89 4.45 18.60
N LEU A 139 15.90 3.70 19.07
CA LEU A 139 15.35 3.78 20.43
C LEU A 139 15.41 2.41 21.12
N ALA A 140 15.57 2.43 22.46
CA ALA A 140 15.28 1.26 23.26
C ALA A 140 13.78 0.91 23.20
N MET A 141 13.41 -0.33 23.43
CA MET A 141 12.00 -0.76 23.36
C MET A 141 11.10 0.00 24.33
N SER A 142 11.56 0.24 25.56
CA SER A 142 10.85 1.00 26.59
C SER A 142 10.60 2.45 26.16
N ASP A 143 11.64 3.07 25.58
CA ASP A 143 11.59 4.47 25.17
C ASP A 143 10.63 4.63 23.98
N LEU A 144 10.69 3.71 23.01
CA LEU A 144 9.79 3.70 21.88
C LEU A 144 8.33 3.51 22.31
N GLN A 145 8.06 2.54 23.19
CA GLN A 145 6.71 2.31 23.71
C GLN A 145 6.16 3.53 24.44
N SER A 146 6.98 4.17 25.27
CA SER A 146 6.61 5.40 26.00
C SER A 146 6.32 6.56 25.04
N ALA A 147 7.15 6.71 23.99
CA ALA A 147 6.99 7.78 23.00
C ALA A 147 5.69 7.65 22.20
N VAL A 148 5.30 6.41 21.81
CA VAL A 148 4.11 6.18 20.99
C VAL A 148 2.83 6.01 21.80
N ARG A 149 2.91 5.84 23.12
CA ARG A 149 1.77 5.67 24.04
C ARG A 149 0.79 4.57 23.61
N ILE A 150 1.31 3.47 23.06
CA ILE A 150 0.52 2.29 22.68
C ILE A 150 0.55 1.29 23.83
N PRO A 151 -0.59 0.71 24.26
CA PRO A 151 -0.61 -0.32 25.29
C PRO A 151 0.30 -1.51 24.94
N TYR A 152 0.84 -2.20 25.95
CA TYR A 152 1.88 -3.22 25.82
C TYR A 152 1.56 -4.29 24.75
N HIS A 153 0.44 -5.01 24.89
CA HIS A 153 0.11 -6.10 23.96
C HIS A 153 -0.06 -5.62 22.49
N PRO A 154 -0.87 -4.57 22.17
CA PRO A 154 -0.94 -4.05 20.83
C PRO A 154 0.41 -3.52 20.30
N PHE A 155 1.25 -2.93 21.15
CA PHE A 155 2.57 -2.44 20.75
C PHE A 155 3.43 -3.59 20.23
N HIS A 156 3.54 -4.68 20.98
CA HIS A 156 4.32 -5.85 20.57
C HIS A 156 3.80 -6.50 19.29
N ALA A 157 2.48 -6.61 19.13
CA ALA A 157 1.88 -7.13 17.89
C ALA A 157 2.19 -6.25 16.67
N HIS A 158 2.12 -4.91 16.82
CA HIS A 158 2.50 -3.98 15.75
C HIS A 158 4.00 -4.02 15.46
N LEU A 159 4.83 -4.10 16.49
CA LEU A 159 6.28 -4.18 16.33
C LEU A 159 6.70 -5.48 15.62
N ALA A 160 6.11 -6.63 15.98
CA ALA A 160 6.36 -7.89 15.27
C ALA A 160 6.10 -7.76 13.77
N THR A 161 4.94 -7.20 13.37
CA THR A 161 4.63 -6.96 11.95
C THR A 161 5.64 -6.03 11.27
N LEU A 162 6.17 -5.03 11.98
CA LEU A 162 7.19 -4.12 11.46
C LEU A 162 8.54 -4.79 11.29
N LEU A 163 8.91 -5.69 12.20
CA LEU A 163 10.12 -6.53 12.09
C LEU A 163 9.99 -7.50 10.91
N ASP A 164 8.87 -8.22 10.80
CA ASP A 164 8.60 -9.16 9.71
C ASP A 164 8.62 -8.48 8.34
N SER A 165 8.10 -7.26 8.25
CA SER A 165 8.09 -6.48 7.00
C SER A 165 9.42 -5.77 6.69
N GLY A 166 10.41 -5.82 7.60
CA GLY A 166 11.72 -5.21 7.45
C GLY A 166 11.76 -3.68 7.61
N PHE A 167 10.65 -3.02 8.01
CA PHE A 167 10.67 -1.58 8.31
C PHE A 167 11.32 -1.24 9.64
N VAL A 168 11.46 -2.21 10.52
CA VAL A 168 12.19 -2.09 11.77
C VAL A 168 13.19 -3.24 11.84
N THR A 169 14.40 -2.94 12.30
CA THR A 169 15.41 -3.95 12.64
C THR A 169 15.81 -3.78 14.09
N ARG A 170 16.33 -4.87 14.67
CA ARG A 170 16.82 -4.89 16.05
C ARG A 170 18.32 -5.09 16.05
N SER A 171 19.06 -4.20 16.68
CA SER A 171 20.51 -4.30 16.88
C SER A 171 20.85 -3.90 18.30
N GLN A 172 21.66 -4.70 19.01
CA GLN A 172 22.14 -4.41 20.36
C GLN A 172 21.06 -3.88 21.32
N ASN A 173 19.91 -4.54 21.36
CA ASN A 173 18.74 -4.15 22.16
C ASN A 173 18.08 -2.80 21.80
N ARG A 174 18.42 -2.23 20.66
CA ARG A 174 17.78 -1.02 20.12
C ARG A 174 16.99 -1.37 18.85
N LEU A 175 15.90 -0.65 18.67
CA LEU A 175 15.07 -0.70 17.47
C LEU A 175 15.44 0.46 16.57
N GLN A 176 15.60 0.18 15.29
CA GLN A 176 15.93 1.21 14.30
C GLN A 176 15.05 1.06 13.06
N PHE A 177 14.77 2.19 12.43
CA PHE A 177 14.07 2.21 11.16
C PHE A 177 14.98 1.65 10.05
N ALA A 178 14.41 0.81 9.20
CA ALA A 178 15.07 0.28 8.02
C ALA A 178 14.16 0.40 6.79
N VAL A 179 14.74 0.34 5.62
CA VAL A 179 13.99 0.34 4.36
C VAL A 179 14.28 -0.97 3.64
N PRO A 180 13.29 -1.87 3.51
CA PRO A 180 13.46 -3.09 2.73
C PRO A 180 13.92 -2.78 1.30
N ASP A 181 14.82 -3.60 0.75
CA ASP A 181 15.28 -3.43 -0.63
C ASP A 181 14.24 -3.94 -1.63
N HIS A 182 13.18 -3.16 -1.76
CA HIS A 182 12.05 -3.45 -2.64
C HIS A 182 11.44 -2.14 -3.16
N PRO A 183 11.07 -2.03 -4.46
CA PRO A 183 10.50 -0.81 -5.05
C PRO A 183 9.31 -0.25 -4.26
N LEU A 184 8.38 -1.13 -3.84
CA LEU A 184 7.21 -0.72 -3.05
C LEU A 184 7.61 -0.10 -1.71
N ALA A 185 8.58 -0.70 -0.99
CA ALA A 185 9.03 -0.17 0.30
C ALA A 185 9.64 1.22 0.16
N LYS A 186 10.50 1.42 -0.86
CA LYS A 186 11.11 2.72 -1.17
C LYS A 186 10.07 3.79 -1.45
N ALA A 187 9.02 3.46 -2.23
CA ALA A 187 7.93 4.38 -2.53
C ALA A 187 7.09 4.72 -1.28
N LEU A 188 6.76 3.72 -0.47
CA LEU A 188 6.01 3.90 0.79
C LEU A 188 6.75 4.81 1.77
N VAL A 189 8.06 4.61 1.92
CA VAL A 189 8.91 5.46 2.79
C VAL A 189 8.98 6.90 2.28
N LYS A 190 9.10 7.09 0.96
CA LYS A 190 9.07 8.42 0.36
C LYS A 190 7.74 9.14 0.67
N LEU A 191 6.60 8.46 0.48
CA LEU A 191 5.28 9.00 0.81
C LEU A 191 5.12 9.31 2.30
N LEU A 192 5.63 8.44 3.18
CA LEU A 192 5.62 8.65 4.63
C LEU A 192 6.35 9.93 5.02
N ARG A 193 7.53 10.17 4.44
CA ARG A 193 8.35 11.38 4.70
C ARG A 193 7.73 12.66 4.13
N GLN A 194 7.01 12.57 3.03
CA GLN A 194 6.32 13.71 2.40
C GLN A 194 5.04 14.14 3.12
N GLY A 195 4.67 13.46 4.21
CA GLY A 195 3.46 13.80 4.97
C GLY A 195 2.14 13.35 4.31
N VAL A 196 2.19 12.62 3.19
CA VAL A 196 1.01 12.03 2.51
C VAL A 196 0.32 10.97 3.37
N ALA A 197 0.87 10.68 4.52
CA ALA A 197 0.41 9.67 5.48
C ALA A 197 -0.52 10.23 6.58
N ARG A 198 -1.11 11.42 6.37
CA ARG A 198 -2.12 11.99 7.30
C ARG A 198 -3.46 11.29 7.14
#